data_aedd08547c33acb96a97f3fc78918209
#
_entry.id   aedd08547c33acb96a97f3fc78918209
#
_cell.length_a   1.000
_cell.length_b   1.000
_cell.length_c   1.000
_cell.angle_alpha   90.00
_cell.angle_beta   90.00
_cell.angle_gamma   90.00
#
_symmetry.space_group_name_H-M   'P 1'
#
loop_
_entity.id
_entity.type
_entity.pdbx_description
1 polymer ?
#
loop_
_entity_poly.entity_id
_entity_poly.type
_entity_poly.pdbx_seq_one_letter_code
_entity_poly.pdbx_strand_id
1 'polypeptide(L)'
;MAAGTGIVPPPLEANVEPTLSTVSVYRVAKREDARDFIGFKHINGPHRWDSIAKAQFAATWYKAERAKQNGLTLRDIARRMGDRHDTIQRMVAGFFILEQAKEQGLFHPDDRYPGRQFAFSHLYTALTRPGYRQFLGLSGDWRQGDPKPNPVVEAYLPNLKRVLRWLYGSKADDIKPIVTSQNPHVKQLGEVLSHSKARTILLTQDNLELAYSEVDTPQLQFEKSLIDAHGSVQNAIKKVSAFDGTDTTLLEIAREIKDTRPCGRIGMSNG
;
A
#
# COMPACT_ATOMS: atom_id res chain seq x y z
N MET A 1 -5.78 -2.48 -41.34
CA MET A 1 -5.50 -3.89 -41.70
C MET A 1 -5.11 -4.62 -40.42
N ALA A 2 -6.07 -5.30 -39.80
CA ALA A 2 -5.86 -6.25 -38.70
C ALA A 2 -6.78 -7.44 -38.95
N ALA A 3 -6.64 -8.03 -40.13
CA ALA A 3 -7.19 -9.35 -40.44
C ALA A 3 -5.98 -10.28 -40.63
N GLY A 4 -5.39 -10.65 -39.53
CA GLY A 4 -4.25 -11.55 -39.55
C GLY A 4 -4.08 -12.28 -38.24
N THR A 5 -4.55 -13.54 -38.23
CA THR A 5 -4.17 -14.64 -37.34
C THR A 5 -4.92 -14.81 -36.01
N GLY A 6 -6.16 -14.34 -35.89
CA GLY A 6 -7.04 -14.89 -34.85
C GLY A 6 -7.92 -15.96 -35.49
N ILE A 7 -7.79 -17.22 -35.10
CA ILE A 7 -8.75 -18.26 -35.49
C ILE A 7 -10.08 -17.96 -34.79
N VAL A 8 -10.97 -17.29 -35.50
CA VAL A 8 -12.36 -17.10 -35.04
C VAL A 8 -13.09 -18.40 -35.33
N PRO A 9 -13.76 -19.01 -34.37
CA PRO A 9 -14.53 -20.21 -34.59
C PRO A 9 -15.59 -20.01 -35.70
N PRO A 10 -15.77 -20.93 -36.66
CA PRO A 10 -16.68 -20.80 -37.80
C PRO A 10 -18.10 -20.32 -37.47
N PRO A 11 -18.74 -20.72 -36.35
CA PRO A 11 -20.07 -20.25 -36.02
C PRO A 11 -20.18 -18.75 -35.67
N LEU A 12 -19.04 -18.12 -35.31
CA LEU A 12 -18.97 -16.69 -34.96
C LEU A 12 -18.73 -15.80 -36.18
N GLU A 13 -18.12 -16.33 -37.24
CA GLU A 13 -17.79 -15.59 -38.46
C GLU A 13 -19.05 -15.07 -39.16
N ALA A 14 -20.08 -15.89 -39.30
CA ALA A 14 -21.33 -15.53 -39.98
C ALA A 14 -22.11 -14.40 -39.28
N ASN A 15 -21.95 -14.26 -37.95
CA ASN A 15 -22.69 -13.27 -37.16
C ASN A 15 -21.83 -12.02 -36.84
N VAL A 16 -20.51 -12.12 -36.90
CA VAL A 16 -19.56 -11.08 -36.47
C VAL A 16 -19.03 -10.28 -37.66
N GLU A 17 -18.89 -10.89 -38.83
CA GLU A 17 -18.35 -10.25 -40.02
C GLU A 17 -19.12 -8.97 -40.45
N PRO A 18 -20.46 -8.93 -40.45
CA PRO A 18 -21.20 -7.71 -40.76
C PRO A 18 -21.00 -6.58 -39.73
N THR A 19 -20.73 -6.94 -38.46
CA THR A 19 -20.50 -5.95 -37.38
C THR A 19 -19.06 -5.43 -37.36
N LEU A 20 -18.11 -6.16 -37.95
CA LEU A 20 -16.71 -5.73 -38.10
C LEU A 20 -16.46 -4.87 -39.34
N SER A 21 -17.42 -4.79 -40.27
CA SER A 21 -17.30 -3.97 -41.48
C SER A 21 -17.30 -2.47 -41.20
N THR A 22 -17.85 -2.04 -40.05
CA THR A 22 -17.87 -0.65 -39.61
C THR A 22 -17.58 -0.52 -38.11
N VAL A 23 -16.61 0.30 -37.75
CA VAL A 23 -16.27 0.63 -36.38
C VAL A 23 -16.47 2.13 -36.18
N SER A 24 -17.24 2.50 -35.16
CA SER A 24 -17.37 3.91 -34.76
C SER A 24 -16.04 4.41 -34.20
N VAL A 25 -15.48 5.45 -34.81
CA VAL A 25 -14.21 6.04 -34.38
C VAL A 25 -14.40 7.53 -34.07
N TYR A 26 -13.76 7.97 -32.97
CA TYR A 26 -13.57 9.39 -32.71
C TYR A 26 -12.22 9.81 -33.27
N ARG A 27 -12.22 10.74 -34.22
CA ARG A 27 -10.99 11.33 -34.79
C ARG A 27 -10.60 12.54 -33.95
N VAL A 28 -9.37 12.51 -33.45
CA VAL A 28 -8.75 13.64 -32.74
C VAL A 28 -7.54 14.13 -33.55
N ALA A 29 -7.24 15.43 -33.45
CA ALA A 29 -6.10 15.99 -34.18
C ALA A 29 -4.77 15.49 -33.64
N LYS A 30 -4.67 15.31 -32.30
CA LYS A 30 -3.48 14.82 -31.60
C LYS A 30 -3.86 13.79 -30.57
N ARG A 31 -2.90 12.90 -30.23
CA ARG A 31 -3.07 11.90 -29.16
C ARG A 31 -3.38 12.55 -27.81
N GLU A 32 -2.83 13.73 -27.57
CA GLU A 32 -3.04 14.49 -26.35
C GLU A 32 -4.51 14.88 -26.15
N ASP A 33 -5.25 15.15 -27.22
CA ASP A 33 -6.66 15.53 -27.18
C ASP A 33 -7.56 14.36 -26.72
N ALA A 34 -7.09 13.13 -26.87
CA ALA A 34 -7.79 11.93 -26.42
C ALA A 34 -7.48 11.52 -24.97
N ARG A 35 -6.53 12.19 -24.30
CA ARG A 35 -6.07 11.77 -22.96
C ARG A 35 -7.18 11.73 -21.92
N ASP A 36 -8.00 12.77 -21.86
CA ASP A 36 -9.12 12.87 -20.91
C ASP A 36 -10.08 11.71 -21.09
N PHE A 37 -10.45 11.42 -22.34
CA PHE A 37 -11.35 10.32 -22.68
C PHE A 37 -10.76 8.94 -22.37
N ILE A 38 -9.48 8.72 -22.73
CA ILE A 38 -8.78 7.47 -22.45
C ILE A 38 -8.67 7.25 -20.94
N GLY A 39 -8.22 8.26 -20.19
CA GLY A 39 -8.11 8.19 -18.73
C GLY A 39 -9.44 7.87 -18.07
N PHE A 40 -10.48 8.62 -18.40
CA PHE A 40 -11.81 8.42 -17.84
C PHE A 40 -12.38 7.02 -18.16
N LYS A 41 -12.27 6.58 -19.42
CA LYS A 41 -12.81 5.29 -19.85
C LYS A 41 -12.14 4.09 -19.19
N HIS A 42 -10.83 4.13 -18.99
CA HIS A 42 -10.09 3.04 -18.36
C HIS A 42 -10.13 3.06 -16.83
N ILE A 43 -10.55 4.15 -16.22
CA ILE A 43 -10.71 4.24 -14.77
C ILE A 43 -12.13 3.87 -14.35
N ASN A 44 -13.14 4.34 -15.08
CA ASN A 44 -14.55 4.18 -14.74
C ASN A 44 -15.29 3.21 -15.68
N GLY A 45 -14.66 2.75 -16.77
CA GLY A 45 -15.24 1.85 -17.74
C GLY A 45 -15.14 0.36 -17.36
N PRO A 46 -15.71 -0.53 -18.21
CA PRO A 46 -15.72 -1.97 -17.97
C PRO A 46 -14.32 -2.62 -17.98
N HIS A 47 -13.35 -2.03 -18.69
CA HIS A 47 -11.97 -2.49 -18.78
C HIS A 47 -11.06 -1.57 -17.95
N ARG A 48 -11.08 -1.77 -16.64
CA ARG A 48 -10.25 -0.97 -15.74
C ARG A 48 -8.78 -1.33 -15.87
N TRP A 49 -7.94 -0.32 -15.96
CA TRP A 49 -6.50 -0.52 -15.82
C TRP A 49 -6.14 -1.05 -14.44
N ASP A 50 -5.11 -1.86 -14.38
CA ASP A 50 -4.47 -2.17 -13.13
C ASP A 50 -3.81 -0.92 -12.52
N SER A 51 -3.41 -1.03 -11.25
CA SER A 51 -2.91 0.13 -10.51
C SER A 51 -1.60 0.69 -11.07
N ILE A 52 -0.74 -0.15 -11.67
CA ILE A 52 0.53 0.31 -12.25
C ILE A 52 0.32 0.99 -13.60
N ALA A 53 -0.55 0.48 -14.47
CA ALA A 53 -0.88 1.11 -15.74
C ALA A 53 -1.53 2.48 -15.52
N LYS A 54 -2.41 2.58 -14.53
CA LYS A 54 -3.03 3.84 -14.10
C LYS A 54 -2.00 4.84 -13.58
N ALA A 55 -1.07 4.38 -12.74
CA ALA A 55 0.01 5.20 -12.21
C ALA A 55 0.94 5.70 -13.32
N GLN A 56 1.31 4.83 -14.25
CA GLN A 56 2.15 5.15 -15.40
C GLN A 56 1.49 6.22 -16.29
N PHE A 57 0.21 6.06 -16.59
CA PHE A 57 -0.54 7.03 -17.39
C PHE A 57 -0.56 8.40 -16.71
N ALA A 58 -0.92 8.44 -15.42
CA ALA A 58 -0.96 9.69 -14.65
C ALA A 58 0.42 10.35 -14.54
N ALA A 59 1.47 9.56 -14.27
CA ALA A 59 2.84 10.06 -14.17
C ALA A 59 3.37 10.63 -15.49
N THR A 60 3.11 9.93 -16.61
CA THR A 60 3.50 10.39 -17.95
C THR A 60 2.78 11.68 -18.32
N TRP A 61 1.48 11.77 -18.03
CA TRP A 61 0.72 12.99 -18.25
C TRP A 61 1.25 14.13 -17.39
N TYR A 62 1.47 13.87 -16.11
CA TYR A 62 1.99 14.86 -15.17
C TYR A 62 3.38 15.38 -15.56
N LYS A 63 4.32 14.50 -15.97
CA LYS A 63 5.63 14.91 -16.49
C LYS A 63 5.50 15.85 -17.71
N ALA A 64 4.61 15.52 -18.65
CA ALA A 64 4.36 16.33 -19.83
C ALA A 64 3.74 17.71 -19.50
N GLU A 65 2.84 17.77 -18.53
CA GLU A 65 2.25 19.04 -18.08
C GLU A 65 3.24 19.92 -17.33
N ARG A 66 4.09 19.34 -16.50
CA ARG A 66 5.14 20.10 -15.79
C ARG A 66 6.17 20.75 -16.71
N ALA A 67 6.35 20.25 -17.93
CA ALA A 67 7.21 20.87 -18.92
C ALA A 67 6.59 22.12 -19.57
N LYS A 68 5.32 22.40 -19.34
CA LYS A 68 4.59 23.54 -19.88
C LYS A 68 4.55 24.71 -18.85
N GLN A 69 4.55 25.95 -19.37
CA GLN A 69 4.50 27.14 -18.51
C GLN A 69 3.21 27.22 -17.66
N ASN A 70 2.07 26.82 -18.22
CA ASN A 70 0.76 26.78 -17.56
C ASN A 70 0.16 25.37 -17.63
N GLY A 71 0.94 24.36 -17.30
CA GLY A 71 0.49 22.98 -17.37
C GLY A 71 -0.48 22.64 -16.24
N LEU A 72 -1.24 21.57 -16.44
CA LEU A 72 -2.19 21.05 -15.45
C LEU A 72 -1.46 20.58 -14.19
N THR A 73 -2.06 20.87 -13.04
CA THR A 73 -1.61 20.29 -11.75
C THR A 73 -1.98 18.80 -11.68
N LEU A 74 -1.32 18.08 -10.78
CA LEU A 74 -1.68 16.68 -10.53
C LEU A 74 -3.13 16.53 -10.03
N ARG A 75 -3.65 17.54 -9.33
CA ARG A 75 -5.05 17.61 -8.91
C ARG A 75 -6.00 17.72 -10.10
N ASP A 76 -5.65 18.53 -11.09
CA ASP A 76 -6.48 18.68 -12.29
C ASP A 76 -6.46 17.40 -13.13
N ILE A 77 -5.31 16.76 -13.23
CA ILE A 77 -5.18 15.45 -13.89
C ILE A 77 -6.06 14.41 -13.19
N ALA A 78 -5.99 14.30 -11.86
CA ALA A 78 -6.81 13.38 -11.10
C ALA A 78 -8.32 13.61 -11.33
N ARG A 79 -8.76 14.88 -11.32
CA ARG A 79 -10.15 15.26 -11.61
C ARG A 79 -10.58 14.83 -13.03
N ARG A 80 -9.75 15.07 -14.03
CA ARG A 80 -10.02 14.65 -15.41
C ARG A 80 -10.03 13.13 -15.59
N MET A 81 -9.22 12.43 -14.82
CA MET A 81 -9.23 10.97 -14.75
C MET A 81 -10.45 10.42 -14.01
N GLY A 82 -11.25 11.27 -13.33
CA GLY A 82 -12.38 10.83 -12.52
C GLY A 82 -11.99 10.11 -11.23
N ASP A 83 -10.82 10.45 -10.65
CA ASP A 83 -10.31 9.81 -9.43
C ASP A 83 -9.93 10.84 -8.37
N ARG A 84 -9.75 10.34 -7.14
CA ARG A 84 -9.34 11.17 -6.00
C ARG A 84 -7.88 11.59 -6.15
N HIS A 85 -7.61 12.87 -5.86
CA HIS A 85 -6.25 13.42 -5.90
C HIS A 85 -5.27 12.60 -5.07
N ASP A 86 -5.60 12.27 -3.82
CA ASP A 86 -4.75 11.48 -2.92
C ASP A 86 -4.41 10.09 -3.49
N THR A 87 -5.34 9.49 -4.21
CA THR A 87 -5.11 8.19 -4.87
C THR A 87 -4.09 8.34 -5.98
N ILE A 88 -4.26 9.31 -6.87
CA ILE A 88 -3.35 9.55 -7.98
C ILE A 88 -1.99 10.00 -7.47
N GLN A 89 -1.94 10.88 -6.46
CA GLN A 89 -0.69 11.39 -5.89
C GLN A 89 0.20 10.25 -5.35
N ARG A 90 -0.35 9.35 -4.52
CA ARG A 90 0.43 8.21 -4.01
C ARG A 90 0.82 7.21 -5.10
N MET A 91 -0.03 6.99 -6.11
CA MET A 91 0.28 6.14 -7.23
C MET A 91 1.43 6.71 -8.07
N VAL A 92 1.40 8.00 -8.39
CA VAL A 92 2.46 8.69 -9.13
C VAL A 92 3.77 8.70 -8.33
N ALA A 93 3.71 8.94 -7.02
CA ALA A 93 4.89 8.85 -6.14
C ALA A 93 5.49 7.43 -6.15
N GLY A 94 4.66 6.40 -6.04
CA GLY A 94 5.10 5.01 -6.13
C GLY A 94 5.70 4.66 -7.48
N PHE A 95 5.13 5.19 -8.56
CA PHE A 95 5.62 4.97 -9.91
C PHE A 95 7.00 5.62 -10.12
N PHE A 96 7.22 6.85 -9.66
CA PHE A 96 8.53 7.50 -9.75
C PHE A 96 9.62 6.77 -8.97
N ILE A 97 9.29 6.21 -7.82
CA ILE A 97 10.22 5.36 -7.06
C ILE A 97 10.55 4.08 -7.83
N LEU A 98 9.54 3.46 -8.46
CA LEU A 98 9.75 2.26 -9.25
C LEU A 98 10.59 2.55 -10.52
N GLU A 99 10.32 3.67 -11.20
CA GLU A 99 11.16 4.13 -12.33
C GLU A 99 12.61 4.33 -11.88
N GLN A 100 12.82 5.06 -10.79
CA GLN A 100 14.17 5.28 -10.24
C GLN A 100 14.87 3.95 -9.92
N ALA A 101 14.17 3.01 -9.30
CA ALA A 101 14.74 1.71 -8.99
C ALA A 101 15.15 0.93 -10.24
N LYS A 102 14.36 1.02 -11.32
CA LYS A 102 14.69 0.43 -12.63
C LYS A 102 15.89 1.09 -13.26
N GLU A 103 15.90 2.43 -13.34
CA GLU A 103 16.99 3.22 -13.92
C GLU A 103 18.32 2.99 -13.20
N GLN A 104 18.28 2.78 -11.88
CA GLN A 104 19.44 2.50 -11.04
C GLN A 104 19.82 1.00 -10.99
N GLY A 105 19.13 0.13 -11.71
CA GLY A 105 19.38 -1.31 -11.68
C GLY A 105 19.16 -1.97 -10.31
N LEU A 106 18.31 -1.39 -9.46
CA LEU A 106 18.06 -1.89 -8.11
C LEU A 106 16.95 -2.94 -8.08
N PHE A 107 15.94 -2.79 -8.96
CA PHE A 107 14.78 -3.66 -9.04
C PHE A 107 13.98 -3.44 -10.33
N HIS A 108 13.53 -4.53 -10.93
CA HIS A 108 12.52 -4.52 -11.99
C HIS A 108 11.32 -5.37 -11.55
N PRO A 109 10.06 -5.06 -11.94
CA PRO A 109 8.89 -5.88 -11.59
C PRO A 109 8.99 -7.36 -11.97
N ASP A 110 9.76 -7.68 -13.02
CA ASP A 110 10.00 -9.07 -13.46
C ASP A 110 11.03 -9.81 -12.60
N ASP A 111 11.80 -9.08 -11.76
CA ASP A 111 12.77 -9.65 -10.83
C ASP A 111 12.12 -10.11 -9.53
N ARG A 112 10.82 -9.88 -9.36
CA ARG A 112 10.06 -10.35 -8.18
C ARG A 112 10.13 -11.86 -8.02
N TYR A 113 9.94 -12.32 -6.80
CA TYR A 113 9.88 -13.75 -6.52
C TYR A 113 8.78 -14.46 -7.35
N PRO A 114 9.07 -15.62 -7.96
CA PRO A 114 8.14 -16.34 -8.83
C PRO A 114 6.84 -16.74 -8.13
N GLY A 115 5.75 -16.87 -8.92
CA GLY A 115 4.45 -17.34 -8.44
C GLY A 115 3.60 -16.28 -7.73
N ARG A 116 4.04 -15.02 -7.67
CA ARG A 116 3.27 -13.91 -7.11
C ARG A 116 3.02 -12.81 -8.13
N GLN A 117 1.83 -12.21 -8.06
CA GLN A 117 1.55 -11.01 -8.84
C GLN A 117 2.34 -9.82 -8.29
N PHE A 118 2.72 -8.90 -9.17
CA PHE A 118 3.32 -7.65 -8.77
C PHE A 118 2.25 -6.73 -8.15
N ALA A 119 2.14 -6.77 -6.83
CA ALA A 119 1.18 -5.96 -6.09
C ALA A 119 1.72 -4.53 -5.92
N PHE A 120 1.59 -3.68 -6.95
CA PHE A 120 2.03 -2.29 -6.92
C PHE A 120 1.41 -1.50 -5.74
N SER A 121 0.22 -1.93 -5.28
CA SER A 121 -0.45 -1.34 -4.12
C SER A 121 0.38 -1.42 -2.83
N HIS A 122 1.23 -2.43 -2.68
CA HIS A 122 2.12 -2.52 -1.52
C HIS A 122 3.08 -1.33 -1.48
N LEU A 123 3.70 -0.98 -2.61
CA LEU A 123 4.65 0.14 -2.69
C LEU A 123 3.97 1.49 -2.41
N TYR A 124 2.93 1.85 -3.17
CA TYR A 124 2.33 3.17 -2.97
C TYR A 124 1.61 3.32 -1.61
N THR A 125 1.17 2.21 -0.99
CA THR A 125 0.65 2.22 0.39
C THR A 125 1.79 2.37 1.40
N ALA A 126 2.91 1.67 1.21
CA ALA A 126 4.11 1.82 2.05
C ALA A 126 4.56 3.28 2.14
N LEU A 127 4.60 3.99 1.01
CA LEU A 127 5.04 5.39 0.94
C LEU A 127 4.14 6.39 1.69
N THR A 128 2.94 5.99 2.08
CA THR A 128 2.08 6.82 2.95
C THR A 128 2.44 6.73 4.43
N ARG A 129 3.32 5.79 4.81
CA ARG A 129 3.66 5.50 6.21
C ARG A 129 4.99 6.16 6.60
N PRO A 130 5.05 6.83 7.75
CA PRO A 130 6.24 7.56 8.19
C PRO A 130 7.52 6.70 8.22
N GLY A 131 7.45 5.45 8.71
CA GLY A 131 8.60 4.58 8.83
C GLY A 131 9.30 4.30 7.50
N TYR A 132 8.55 4.00 6.44
CA TYR A 132 9.13 3.83 5.11
C TYR A 132 9.73 5.13 4.59
N ARG A 133 9.02 6.25 4.76
CA ARG A 133 9.50 7.55 4.29
C ARG A 133 10.81 7.93 4.96
N GLN A 134 10.88 7.81 6.28
CA GLN A 134 12.10 8.06 7.04
C GLN A 134 13.24 7.13 6.61
N PHE A 135 12.96 5.84 6.44
CA PHE A 135 13.94 4.84 6.02
C PHE A 135 14.48 5.10 4.60
N LEU A 136 13.66 5.67 3.73
CA LEU A 136 14.02 6.06 2.36
C LEU A 136 14.57 7.49 2.23
N GLY A 137 14.70 8.22 3.33
CA GLY A 137 15.17 9.62 3.32
C GLY A 137 14.18 10.59 2.67
N LEU A 138 12.89 10.21 2.58
CA LEU A 138 11.84 11.06 2.04
C LEU A 138 11.32 11.99 3.13
N SER A 139 11.48 13.28 2.94
CA SER A 139 11.02 14.31 3.90
C SER A 139 9.50 14.51 3.89
N GLY A 140 8.97 14.93 5.05
CA GLY A 140 7.62 15.47 5.20
C GLY A 140 6.47 14.46 5.07
N ASP A 141 5.25 14.99 5.15
CA ASP A 141 4.02 14.24 4.88
C ASP A 141 3.90 13.98 3.37
N TRP A 142 3.52 12.76 2.99
CA TRP A 142 3.33 12.38 1.59
C TRP A 142 2.22 13.21 0.88
N ARG A 143 1.33 13.84 1.65
CA ARG A 143 0.28 14.74 1.15
C ARG A 143 0.80 16.12 0.81
N GLN A 144 1.98 16.49 1.33
CA GLN A 144 2.57 17.80 1.13
C GLN A 144 3.48 17.79 -0.08
N GLY A 145 3.14 18.63 -1.04
CA GLY A 145 3.91 18.78 -2.27
C GLY A 145 3.65 17.68 -3.31
N ASP A 146 4.01 18.01 -4.52
CA ASP A 146 3.85 17.13 -5.67
C ASP A 146 4.97 16.08 -5.73
N PRO A 147 4.66 14.86 -6.19
CA PRO A 147 5.66 13.84 -6.45
C PRO A 147 6.72 14.33 -7.46
N LYS A 148 7.98 13.98 -7.22
CA LYS A 148 9.09 14.33 -8.10
C LYS A 148 9.73 13.06 -8.66
N PRO A 149 10.25 13.08 -9.89
CA PRO A 149 11.12 12.01 -10.39
C PRO A 149 12.35 11.85 -9.51
N ASN A 150 12.88 10.63 -9.41
CA ASN A 150 14.08 10.29 -8.63
C ASN A 150 14.05 10.83 -7.18
N PRO A 151 13.00 10.50 -6.40
CA PRO A 151 12.79 11.15 -5.11
C PRO A 151 13.74 10.66 -4.01
N VAL A 152 14.37 9.50 -4.18
CA VAL A 152 15.30 8.90 -3.21
C VAL A 152 16.72 9.33 -3.55
N VAL A 153 17.38 10.03 -2.63
CA VAL A 153 18.75 10.47 -2.84
C VAL A 153 19.74 9.30 -2.75
N GLU A 154 20.90 9.41 -3.37
CA GLU A 154 21.89 8.34 -3.56
C GLU A 154 22.22 7.59 -2.26
N ALA A 155 22.41 8.30 -1.16
CA ALA A 155 22.71 7.71 0.15
C ALA A 155 21.66 6.72 0.65
N TYR A 156 20.41 6.79 0.16
CA TYR A 156 19.31 5.91 0.56
C TYR A 156 18.92 4.87 -0.51
N LEU A 157 19.61 4.81 -1.65
CA LEU A 157 19.37 3.79 -2.67
C LEU A 157 19.53 2.35 -2.15
N PRO A 158 20.52 2.04 -1.26
CA PRO A 158 20.57 0.73 -0.63
C PRO A 158 19.31 0.38 0.19
N ASN A 159 18.74 1.36 0.86
CA ASN A 159 17.49 1.19 1.61
C ASN A 159 16.31 0.96 0.66
N LEU A 160 16.26 1.65 -0.47
CA LEU A 160 15.26 1.42 -1.50
C LEU A 160 15.32 -0.02 -2.03
N LYS A 161 16.50 -0.53 -2.36
CA LYS A 161 16.70 -1.92 -2.77
C LYS A 161 16.15 -2.90 -1.74
N ARG A 162 16.46 -2.66 -0.44
CA ARG A 162 15.94 -3.51 0.65
C ARG A 162 14.42 -3.47 0.76
N VAL A 163 13.80 -2.29 0.71
CA VAL A 163 12.34 -2.16 0.78
C VAL A 163 11.68 -2.92 -0.37
N LEU A 164 12.18 -2.78 -1.59
CA LEU A 164 11.62 -3.50 -2.75
C LEU A 164 11.80 -5.01 -2.61
N ARG A 165 12.94 -5.48 -2.08
CA ARG A 165 13.19 -6.89 -1.78
C ARG A 165 12.24 -7.41 -0.69
N TRP A 166 11.97 -6.66 0.36
CA TRP A 166 11.01 -7.04 1.40
C TRP A 166 9.58 -7.11 0.87
N LEU A 167 9.21 -6.19 -0.03
CA LEU A 167 7.87 -6.15 -0.63
C LEU A 167 7.64 -7.23 -1.69
N TYR A 168 8.66 -7.55 -2.50
CA TYR A 168 8.48 -8.34 -3.72
C TYR A 168 9.38 -9.57 -3.82
N GLY A 169 10.40 -9.68 -2.97
CA GLY A 169 11.41 -10.73 -3.06
C GLY A 169 12.42 -10.49 -4.17
N SER A 170 13.21 -11.50 -4.49
CA SER A 170 14.17 -11.52 -5.58
C SER A 170 14.17 -12.88 -6.26
N LYS A 171 13.96 -12.88 -7.58
CA LYS A 171 14.04 -14.08 -8.40
C LYS A 171 15.49 -14.56 -8.54
N ALA A 172 16.40 -13.62 -8.73
CA ALA A 172 17.82 -13.92 -8.95
C ALA A 172 18.47 -14.52 -7.71
N ASP A 173 18.08 -14.07 -6.52
CA ASP A 173 18.66 -14.52 -5.24
C ASP A 173 17.82 -15.62 -4.57
N ASP A 174 16.73 -16.07 -5.20
CA ASP A 174 15.74 -17.02 -4.63
C ASP A 174 15.19 -16.56 -3.26
N ILE A 175 14.95 -15.23 -3.10
CA ILE A 175 14.50 -14.65 -1.84
C ILE A 175 13.02 -14.35 -1.89
N LYS A 176 12.29 -14.97 -0.96
CA LYS A 176 10.86 -14.72 -0.79
C LYS A 176 10.61 -13.34 -0.18
N PRO A 177 9.52 -12.64 -0.58
CA PRO A 177 9.13 -11.41 0.08
C PRO A 177 8.71 -11.71 1.52
N ILE A 178 9.10 -10.84 2.45
CA ILE A 178 8.62 -10.91 3.84
C ILE A 178 7.21 -10.31 3.99
N VAL A 179 6.83 -9.42 3.06
CA VAL A 179 5.46 -8.87 2.97
C VAL A 179 4.63 -9.80 2.09
N THR A 180 3.70 -10.53 2.69
CA THR A 180 2.82 -11.45 1.96
C THR A 180 1.42 -10.90 1.73
N SER A 181 1.05 -9.80 2.42
CA SER A 181 -0.24 -9.13 2.31
C SER A 181 -0.10 -7.63 2.53
N GLN A 182 -1.04 -6.85 1.99
CA GLN A 182 -1.08 -5.41 2.23
C GLN A 182 -1.44 -5.10 3.68
N ASN A 183 -2.35 -5.85 4.26
CA ASN A 183 -2.74 -5.77 5.66
C ASN A 183 -2.67 -7.17 6.28
N PRO A 184 -1.93 -7.40 7.37
CA PRO A 184 -1.26 -6.37 8.20
C PRO A 184 0.19 -6.02 7.77
N HIS A 185 0.87 -6.79 6.91
CA HIS A 185 2.33 -6.80 6.80
C HIS A 185 2.92 -5.47 6.34
N VAL A 186 2.30 -4.74 5.37
CA VAL A 186 2.80 -3.41 4.98
C VAL A 186 2.72 -2.43 6.14
N LYS A 187 1.70 -2.55 7.01
CA LYS A 187 1.58 -1.73 8.22
C LYS A 187 2.68 -2.08 9.21
N GLN A 188 2.82 -3.36 9.54
CA GLN A 188 3.79 -3.86 10.51
C GLN A 188 5.22 -3.50 10.11
N LEU A 189 5.59 -3.68 8.84
CA LEU A 189 6.91 -3.29 8.34
C LEU A 189 7.15 -1.77 8.51
N GLY A 190 6.14 -0.94 8.25
CA GLY A 190 6.25 0.50 8.48
C GLY A 190 6.49 0.87 9.96
N GLU A 191 5.85 0.17 10.89
CA GLU A 191 6.05 0.34 12.33
C GLU A 191 7.45 -0.13 12.75
N VAL A 192 7.89 -1.29 12.29
CA VAL A 192 9.26 -1.81 12.51
C VAL A 192 10.32 -0.81 12.03
N LEU A 193 10.15 -0.23 10.84
CA LEU A 193 11.08 0.76 10.30
C LEU A 193 11.17 2.04 11.12
N SER A 194 10.11 2.39 11.86
CA SER A 194 10.08 3.55 12.76
C SER A 194 10.81 3.29 14.09
N HIS A 195 10.96 2.03 14.49
CA HIS A 195 11.58 1.63 15.76
C HIS A 195 13.03 1.19 15.57
N SER A 196 13.97 1.85 16.23
CA SER A 196 15.41 1.58 16.04
C SER A 196 15.79 0.13 16.35
N LYS A 197 15.35 -0.43 17.49
CA LYS A 197 15.63 -1.80 17.90
C LYS A 197 15.01 -2.82 16.93
N ALA A 198 13.72 -2.69 16.64
CA ALA A 198 13.01 -3.57 15.72
C ALA A 198 13.61 -3.52 14.30
N ARG A 199 13.97 -2.33 13.83
CA ARG A 199 14.64 -2.13 12.54
C ARG A 199 16.01 -2.83 12.50
N THR A 200 16.80 -2.79 13.57
CA THR A 200 18.09 -3.50 13.65
C THR A 200 17.88 -5.00 13.50
N ILE A 201 16.88 -5.58 14.18
CA ILE A 201 16.55 -7.01 14.07
C ILE A 201 16.14 -7.35 12.63
N LEU A 202 15.27 -6.53 12.02
CA LEU A 202 14.86 -6.74 10.64
C LEU A 202 16.04 -6.71 9.66
N LEU A 203 16.96 -5.76 9.85
CA LEU A 203 18.14 -5.61 8.99
C LEU A 203 19.14 -6.76 9.10
N THR A 204 19.16 -7.47 10.23
CA THR A 204 20.08 -8.59 10.48
C THR A 204 19.49 -9.95 10.16
N GLN A 205 18.17 -10.10 10.30
CA GLN A 205 17.53 -11.43 10.25
C GLN A 205 16.46 -11.58 9.13
N ASP A 206 16.10 -10.48 8.45
CA ASP A 206 15.02 -10.44 7.43
C ASP A 206 13.70 -11.12 7.91
N ASN A 207 13.44 -11.09 9.22
CA ASN A 207 12.25 -11.69 9.84
C ASN A 207 11.34 -10.59 10.39
N LEU A 208 10.19 -10.38 9.72
CA LEU A 208 9.23 -9.33 10.08
C LEU A 208 8.52 -9.65 11.40
N GLU A 209 8.14 -10.89 11.63
CA GLU A 209 7.42 -11.29 12.84
C GLU A 209 8.26 -11.06 14.09
N LEU A 210 9.52 -11.53 14.04
CA LEU A 210 10.48 -11.31 15.13
C LEU A 210 10.78 -9.82 15.33
N ALA A 211 10.98 -9.07 14.26
CA ALA A 211 11.21 -7.64 14.37
C ALA A 211 9.98 -6.91 14.91
N TYR A 212 8.77 -7.32 14.50
CA TYR A 212 7.53 -6.69 14.94
C TYR A 212 7.22 -6.97 16.42
N SER A 213 7.64 -8.10 16.96
CA SER A 213 7.49 -8.38 18.41
C SER A 213 8.21 -7.37 19.32
N GLU A 214 9.18 -6.65 18.77
CA GLU A 214 9.93 -5.59 19.48
C GLU A 214 9.32 -4.18 19.28
N VAL A 215 8.24 -4.07 18.50
CA VAL A 215 7.54 -2.80 18.30
C VAL A 215 6.61 -2.55 19.48
N ASP A 216 7.05 -1.68 20.37
CA ASP A 216 6.29 -1.28 21.56
C ASP A 216 5.38 -0.08 21.21
N THR A 217 4.24 -0.35 20.57
CA THR A 217 3.24 0.68 20.29
C THR A 217 2.25 0.79 21.45
N PRO A 218 1.72 2.00 21.75
CA PRO A 218 0.68 2.15 22.79
C PRO A 218 -0.53 1.23 22.60
N GLN A 219 -0.91 0.98 21.35
CA GLN A 219 -1.98 0.04 21.03
C GLN A 219 -1.59 -1.40 21.39
N LEU A 220 -0.39 -1.84 21.04
CA LEU A 220 0.10 -3.18 21.35
C LEU A 220 0.27 -3.38 22.86
N GLN A 221 0.75 -2.36 23.58
CA GLN A 221 0.81 -2.33 25.04
C GLN A 221 -0.59 -2.48 25.64
N PHE A 222 -1.56 -1.72 25.13
CA PHE A 222 -2.95 -1.81 25.58
C PHE A 222 -3.53 -3.20 25.33
N GLU A 223 -3.37 -3.76 24.11
CA GLU A 223 -3.84 -5.11 23.77
C GLU A 223 -3.23 -6.18 24.69
N LYS A 224 -1.90 -6.15 24.87
CA LYS A 224 -1.20 -7.06 25.79
C LYS A 224 -1.75 -6.93 27.22
N SER A 225 -1.83 -5.70 27.73
CA SER A 225 -2.33 -5.45 29.10
C SER A 225 -3.77 -5.92 29.28
N LEU A 226 -4.61 -5.77 28.25
CA LEU A 226 -6.00 -6.23 28.31
C LEU A 226 -6.10 -7.77 28.32
N ILE A 227 -5.29 -8.44 27.49
CA ILE A 227 -5.21 -9.91 27.45
C ILE A 227 -4.70 -10.46 28.82
N ASP A 228 -3.64 -9.84 29.33
CA ASP A 228 -3.06 -10.25 30.63
C ASP A 228 -4.05 -10.04 31.78
N ALA A 229 -4.75 -8.90 31.81
CA ALA A 229 -5.79 -8.62 32.81
C ALA A 229 -6.94 -9.64 32.73
N HIS A 230 -7.42 -9.94 31.50
CA HIS A 230 -8.45 -10.96 31.28
C HIS A 230 -8.00 -12.34 31.78
N GLY A 231 -6.77 -12.76 31.44
CA GLY A 231 -6.19 -14.02 31.91
C GLY A 231 -6.08 -14.07 33.41
N SER A 232 -5.67 -12.99 34.08
CA SER A 232 -5.58 -12.86 35.54
C SER A 232 -6.94 -12.97 36.21
N VAL A 233 -7.96 -12.29 35.70
CA VAL A 233 -9.33 -12.37 36.18
C VAL A 233 -9.88 -13.81 36.05
N GLN A 234 -9.68 -14.46 34.90
CA GLN A 234 -10.10 -15.86 34.70
C GLN A 234 -9.41 -16.82 35.68
N ASN A 235 -8.15 -16.61 35.96
CA ASN A 235 -7.42 -17.41 36.94
C ASN A 235 -7.93 -17.17 38.40
N ALA A 236 -8.29 -15.95 38.75
CA ALA A 236 -8.90 -15.62 40.03
C ALA A 236 -10.28 -16.30 40.19
N ILE A 237 -11.12 -16.26 39.14
CA ILE A 237 -12.42 -16.94 39.13
C ILE A 237 -12.29 -18.45 39.38
N LYS A 238 -11.32 -19.11 38.78
CA LYS A 238 -11.07 -20.55 38.99
C LYS A 238 -10.69 -20.89 40.43
N LYS A 239 -10.16 -19.92 41.18
CA LYS A 239 -9.72 -20.08 42.56
C LYS A 239 -10.68 -19.48 43.58
N VAL A 240 -11.84 -18.97 43.17
CA VAL A 240 -12.79 -18.28 44.05
C VAL A 240 -13.30 -19.16 45.18
N SER A 241 -13.37 -20.47 44.97
CA SER A 241 -13.77 -21.43 46.03
C SER A 241 -12.78 -21.53 47.19
N ALA A 242 -11.54 -21.06 47.01
CA ALA A 242 -10.55 -20.99 48.09
C ALA A 242 -10.65 -19.70 48.94
N PHE A 243 -11.54 -18.78 48.56
CA PHE A 243 -11.74 -17.53 49.27
C PHE A 243 -12.82 -17.73 50.39
N ASP A 244 -12.45 -17.43 51.62
CA ASP A 244 -13.33 -17.61 52.78
C ASP A 244 -14.32 -16.45 53.03
N GLY A 245 -14.21 -15.36 52.23
CA GLY A 245 -15.09 -14.20 52.32
C GLY A 245 -14.73 -13.19 53.42
N THR A 246 -13.63 -13.37 54.13
CA THR A 246 -13.29 -12.53 55.30
C THR A 246 -12.37 -11.35 54.95
N ASP A 247 -11.58 -11.43 53.88
CA ASP A 247 -10.67 -10.37 53.47
C ASP A 247 -11.42 -9.25 52.70
N THR A 248 -11.69 -8.16 53.44
CA THR A 248 -12.40 -6.99 52.88
C THR A 248 -11.61 -6.28 51.76
N THR A 249 -10.28 -6.31 51.81
CA THR A 249 -9.41 -5.69 50.77
C THR A 249 -9.58 -6.40 49.43
N LEU A 250 -9.66 -7.72 49.42
CA LEU A 250 -9.90 -8.48 48.19
C LEU A 250 -11.30 -8.22 47.63
N LEU A 251 -12.29 -8.00 48.46
CA LEU A 251 -13.64 -7.63 48.04
C LEU A 251 -13.68 -6.22 47.44
N GLU A 252 -12.91 -5.27 47.97
CA GLU A 252 -12.78 -3.92 47.42
C GLU A 252 -12.12 -3.96 46.05
N ILE A 253 -11.01 -4.67 45.91
CA ILE A 253 -10.34 -4.86 44.59
C ILE A 253 -11.29 -5.47 43.57
N ALA A 254 -12.07 -6.47 43.93
CA ALA A 254 -13.04 -7.10 43.04
C ALA A 254 -14.14 -6.13 42.60
N ARG A 255 -14.58 -5.23 43.49
CA ARG A 255 -15.53 -4.14 43.16
C ARG A 255 -14.91 -3.11 42.24
N GLU A 256 -13.67 -2.66 42.48
CA GLU A 256 -12.96 -1.72 41.65
C GLU A 256 -12.81 -2.27 40.23
N ILE A 257 -12.40 -3.54 40.06
CA ILE A 257 -12.30 -4.20 38.75
C ILE A 257 -13.66 -4.19 38.04
N LYS A 258 -14.76 -4.50 38.73
CA LYS A 258 -16.11 -4.50 38.19
C LYS A 258 -16.56 -3.11 37.77
N ASP A 259 -16.21 -2.08 38.54
CA ASP A 259 -16.69 -0.71 38.37
C ASP A 259 -15.72 0.15 37.52
N THR A 260 -14.57 -0.39 37.08
CA THR A 260 -13.63 0.28 36.21
C THR A 260 -14.31 0.59 34.87
N ARG A 261 -14.86 1.81 34.77
CA ARG A 261 -15.35 2.36 33.49
C ARG A 261 -14.18 3.00 32.77
N PRO A 262 -14.02 2.77 31.47
CA PRO A 262 -13.01 3.50 30.68
C PRO A 262 -13.30 5.00 30.78
N CYS A 263 -12.39 5.73 31.41
CA CYS A 263 -12.42 7.19 31.44
C CYS A 263 -12.09 7.71 30.04
N GLY A 264 -13.13 7.97 29.26
CA GLY A 264 -13.00 8.49 27.88
C GLY A 264 -14.01 7.81 26.97
N ARG A 265 -14.85 8.59 26.32
CA ARG A 265 -15.75 8.15 25.26
C ARG A 265 -14.93 7.42 24.17
N ILE A 266 -15.01 6.10 24.16
CA ILE A 266 -14.75 5.35 22.93
C ILE A 266 -15.93 5.71 22.03
N GLY A 267 -15.72 6.66 21.12
CA GLY A 267 -16.68 6.98 20.07
C GLY A 267 -16.87 5.74 19.20
N MET A 268 -17.86 4.91 19.53
CA MET A 268 -18.41 3.97 18.57
C MET A 268 -19.17 4.79 17.54
N SER A 269 -18.50 5.14 16.45
CA SER A 269 -19.12 5.59 15.22
C SER A 269 -19.75 4.35 14.59
N ASN A 270 -21.05 4.14 14.83
CA ASN A 270 -21.87 3.31 13.99
C ASN A 270 -22.06 4.06 12.65
N GLY A 271 -21.58 3.47 11.53
CA GLY A 271 -21.77 3.96 10.17
C GLY A 271 -21.12 2.98 9.21
#